data_724df46f0e051d36339ec1ebb34693fe
#
_entry.id   724df46f0e051d36339ec1ebb34693fe
#
_cell.length_a   1.000
_cell.length_b   1.000
_cell.length_c   1.000
_cell.angle_alpha   90.00
_cell.angle_beta   90.00
_cell.angle_gamma   90.00
#
_symmetry.space_group_name_H-M   'P 1'
#
loop_
_entity.id
_entity.type
_entity.pdbx_description
1 polymer ?
#
loop_
_entity_poly.entity_id
_entity_poly.type
_entity_poly.pdbx_seq_one_letter_code
_entity_poly.pdbx_strand_id
1 'polypeptide(L)'
;MLNQHEPNNEFVKRLEWQIGREVRMRNRCFRTTGWALRSRMRAVLGLVGLMALSMGIGAAIVAGAYRAQDRERRAPLISEFQQRVQLARQHLAAINEQLQRKEKDVSLGVAKPEEMLEARVNAAEAQAQLRLAELHLEEVRITGHEPLRNISSPLISGRDFVGEGLRIQMSVPQAALELEKFRLREIQKHVDLGMSPPIEVQASRTQIVEIEAAIESFQKKLEIRQLFLSRKVDSPEAELRVLEAEAEQRQQTLTPKVKLAREELEAVKRRVQAGVEQPVSMAEAALRLQKLETDLAKAELDLALARRQLEQRRIGR
;
A
#
# COMPACT_ATOMS: atom_id res chain seq x y z
N MET A 1 33.60 -13.82 -20.34
CA MET A 1 34.20 -13.01 -19.25
C MET A 1 33.10 -12.21 -18.64
N LEU A 2 32.52 -12.71 -17.53
CA LEU A 2 31.40 -12.10 -16.80
C LEU A 2 31.99 -11.39 -15.58
N ASN A 3 31.90 -10.06 -15.56
CA ASN A 3 32.28 -9.24 -14.42
C ASN A 3 31.24 -9.46 -13.30
N GLN A 4 31.65 -10.09 -12.23
CA GLN A 4 30.92 -10.14 -10.95
C GLN A 4 31.04 -8.76 -10.29
N HIS A 5 29.92 -8.03 -10.17
CA HIS A 5 29.82 -6.86 -9.29
C HIS A 5 29.70 -7.35 -7.86
N GLU A 6 30.77 -7.23 -7.09
CA GLU A 6 30.72 -7.36 -5.62
C GLU A 6 29.89 -6.21 -5.02
N PRO A 7 29.02 -6.51 -4.02
CA PRO A 7 28.25 -5.46 -3.34
C PRO A 7 29.18 -4.57 -2.52
N ASN A 8 28.93 -3.27 -2.63
CA ASN A 8 29.71 -2.18 -2.08
C ASN A 8 29.95 -2.33 -0.55
N ASN A 9 31.15 -2.77 -0.18
CA ASN A 9 31.59 -3.05 1.19
C ASN A 9 31.58 -1.80 2.11
N GLU A 10 31.49 -0.59 1.57
CA GLU A 10 31.44 0.64 2.35
C GLU A 10 30.08 0.87 3.02
N PHE A 11 28.99 0.42 2.38
CA PHE A 11 27.63 0.55 2.98
C PHE A 11 27.48 -0.35 4.20
N VAL A 12 27.98 -1.58 4.13
CA VAL A 12 27.93 -2.54 5.26
C VAL A 12 28.77 -2.02 6.43
N LYS A 13 29.96 -1.49 6.17
CA LYS A 13 30.84 -0.91 7.21
C LYS A 13 30.23 0.33 7.89
N ARG A 14 29.49 1.17 7.16
CA ARG A 14 28.77 2.33 7.75
C ARG A 14 27.64 1.90 8.66
N LEU A 15 26.90 0.85 8.30
CA LEU A 15 25.81 0.30 9.13
C LEU A 15 26.35 -0.32 10.43
N GLU A 16 27.41 -1.10 10.36
CA GLU A 16 28.06 -1.70 11.53
C GLU A 16 28.64 -0.63 12.48
N TRP A 17 29.17 0.47 11.93
CA TRP A 17 29.68 1.57 12.75
C TRP A 17 28.57 2.33 13.49
N GLN A 18 27.42 2.54 12.86
CA GLN A 18 26.26 3.17 13.49
C GLN A 18 25.66 2.32 14.61
N ILE A 19 25.49 1.01 14.40
CA ILE A 19 24.98 0.07 15.40
C ILE A 19 25.97 -0.05 16.59
N GLY A 20 27.26 -0.12 16.32
CA GLY A 20 28.30 -0.20 17.35
C GLY A 20 28.45 1.06 18.22
N ARG A 21 27.98 2.21 17.73
CA ARG A 21 28.00 3.48 18.47
C ARG A 21 26.82 3.59 19.46
N GLU A 22 25.64 3.13 19.08
CA GLU A 22 24.46 3.14 19.97
C GLU A 22 24.59 2.16 21.14
N VAL A 23 25.17 0.97 20.91
CA VAL A 23 25.37 -0.04 21.95
C VAL A 23 26.41 0.41 22.98
N ARG A 24 27.45 1.16 22.58
CA ARG A 24 28.49 1.67 23.49
C ARG A 24 28.04 2.83 24.37
N MET A 25 27.06 3.61 23.96
CA MET A 25 26.50 4.70 24.77
C MET A 25 25.59 4.18 25.90
N ARG A 26 25.00 3.01 25.78
CA ARG A 26 24.07 2.42 26.76
C ARG A 26 24.73 1.76 27.97
N ASN A 27 26.01 1.41 27.87
CA ASN A 27 26.71 0.62 28.91
C ASN A 27 27.63 1.44 29.85
N ARG A 28 27.62 2.79 29.82
CA ARG A 28 28.50 3.61 30.70
C ARG A 28 27.85 4.18 31.94
N CYS A 29 26.63 3.83 32.30
CA CYS A 29 25.93 4.41 33.45
C CYS A 29 25.72 3.46 34.63
N PHE A 30 26.54 2.41 34.81
CA PHE A 30 26.47 1.62 36.04
C PHE A 30 27.87 1.17 36.48
N ARG A 31 28.59 1.97 37.23
CA ARG A 31 29.60 1.57 38.26
C ARG A 31 30.23 2.80 38.90
N THR A 32 29.96 2.99 40.17
CA THR A 32 30.91 3.35 41.26
C THR A 32 30.10 3.66 42.49
N THR A 33 30.22 2.86 43.39
CA THR A 33 31.00 2.75 44.66
C THR A 33 30.23 3.26 45.86
N GLY A 34 29.95 2.30 46.78
CA GLY A 34 29.63 2.58 48.16
C GLY A 34 30.88 2.93 48.97
N TRP A 35 30.74 3.78 49.93
CA TRP A 35 31.31 3.62 51.29
C TRP A 35 31.21 4.93 52.08
N ALA A 36 30.80 4.79 53.35
CA ALA A 36 31.08 5.63 54.53
C ALA A 36 30.32 6.95 54.65
N LEU A 37 29.50 7.23 55.58
CA LEU A 37 29.67 7.38 57.02
C LEU A 37 28.38 7.94 57.68
N ARG A 38 27.96 7.25 58.73
CA ARG A 38 27.02 7.75 59.74
C ARG A 38 27.67 8.93 60.50
N SER A 39 27.15 10.12 60.26
CA SER A 39 27.07 11.21 61.26
C SER A 39 26.84 12.55 60.56
N ARG A 40 25.65 13.01 60.56
CA ARG A 40 25.16 14.40 60.36
C ARG A 40 23.71 14.37 59.85
N MET A 41 22.86 13.68 60.59
CA MET A 41 21.49 13.33 60.20
C MET A 41 20.46 14.49 60.33
N ARG A 42 20.88 15.69 60.67
CA ARG A 42 19.93 16.86 60.80
C ARG A 42 20.11 17.97 59.78
N ALA A 43 21.27 18.07 59.14
CA ALA A 43 21.45 19.04 58.02
C ALA A 43 21.05 18.50 56.64
N VAL A 44 20.92 17.17 56.48
CA VAL A 44 20.62 16.52 55.22
C VAL A 44 19.14 16.57 54.89
N LEU A 45 18.23 16.58 55.86
CA LEU A 45 16.77 16.66 55.61
C LEU A 45 16.32 17.98 54.97
N GLY A 46 16.98 19.10 55.25
CA GLY A 46 16.68 20.40 54.61
C GLY A 46 17.20 20.45 53.16
N LEU A 47 18.38 19.84 52.89
CA LEU A 47 19.00 19.88 51.57
C LEU A 47 18.35 18.87 50.62
N VAL A 48 17.85 17.74 51.12
CA VAL A 48 17.09 16.74 50.34
C VAL A 48 15.71 17.31 49.95
N GLY A 49 15.07 18.07 50.82
CA GLY A 49 13.80 18.74 50.49
C GLY A 49 13.96 19.83 49.38
N LEU A 50 15.07 20.59 49.44
CA LEU A 50 15.38 21.61 48.39
C LEU A 50 15.83 20.93 47.07
N MET A 51 16.56 19.84 47.10
CA MET A 51 16.89 19.06 45.90
C MET A 51 15.68 18.35 45.29
N ALA A 52 14.75 17.81 46.09
CA ALA A 52 13.53 17.21 45.60
C ALA A 52 12.60 18.25 44.93
N LEU A 53 12.53 19.46 45.48
CA LEU A 53 11.79 20.59 44.88
C LEU A 53 12.47 21.06 43.56
N SER A 54 13.80 21.16 43.52
CA SER A 54 14.52 21.56 42.33
C SER A 54 14.47 20.48 41.23
N MET A 55 14.52 19.19 41.58
CA MET A 55 14.30 18.12 40.62
C MET A 55 12.86 18.05 40.10
N GLY A 56 11.88 18.34 40.95
CA GLY A 56 10.46 18.40 40.54
C GLY A 56 10.20 19.55 39.55
N ILE A 57 10.75 20.73 39.82
CA ILE A 57 10.64 21.90 38.91
C ILE A 57 11.44 21.68 37.63
N GLY A 58 12.66 21.11 37.72
CA GLY A 58 13.47 20.78 36.55
C GLY A 58 12.80 19.72 35.67
N ALA A 59 12.22 18.66 36.24
CA ALA A 59 11.50 17.65 35.52
C ALA A 59 10.21 18.23 34.86
N ALA A 60 9.50 19.14 35.52
CA ALA A 60 8.33 19.80 34.96
C ALA A 60 8.69 20.75 33.81
N ILE A 61 9.80 21.50 33.91
CA ILE A 61 10.28 22.36 32.83
C ILE A 61 10.76 21.55 31.65
N VAL A 62 11.53 20.45 31.87
CA VAL A 62 11.98 19.55 30.83
C VAL A 62 10.80 18.84 30.16
N ALA A 63 9.84 18.34 30.93
CA ALA A 63 8.62 17.73 30.39
C ALA A 63 7.75 18.76 29.63
N GLY A 64 7.72 20.02 30.10
CA GLY A 64 7.05 21.13 29.41
C GLY A 64 7.74 21.49 28.09
N ALA A 65 9.06 21.57 28.08
CA ALA A 65 9.86 21.85 26.88
C ALA A 65 9.75 20.69 25.85
N TYR A 66 9.80 19.43 26.29
CA TYR A 66 9.57 18.28 25.42
C TYR A 66 8.16 18.28 24.83
N ARG A 67 7.14 18.60 25.62
CA ARG A 67 5.75 18.73 25.13
C ARG A 67 5.57 19.89 24.17
N ALA A 68 6.23 21.02 24.39
CA ALA A 68 6.20 22.17 23.48
C ALA A 68 6.90 21.82 22.15
N GLN A 69 8.08 21.24 22.20
CA GLN A 69 8.84 20.81 21.01
C GLN A 69 8.09 19.73 20.21
N ASP A 70 7.42 18.82 20.92
CA ASP A 70 6.59 17.77 20.30
C ASP A 70 5.34 18.38 19.62
N ARG A 71 4.73 19.41 20.23
CA ARG A 71 3.64 20.17 19.62
C ARG A 71 4.07 20.97 18.39
N GLU A 72 5.24 21.60 18.44
CA GLU A 72 5.80 22.33 17.29
C GLU A 72 6.08 21.43 16.10
N ARG A 73 6.49 20.17 16.32
CA ARG A 73 6.69 19.17 15.24
C ARG A 73 5.37 18.58 14.72
N ARG A 74 4.38 18.43 15.59
CA ARG A 74 3.07 17.84 15.23
C ARG A 74 2.17 18.82 14.47
N ALA A 75 2.23 20.11 14.80
CA ALA A 75 1.34 21.11 14.22
C ALA A 75 1.44 21.18 12.68
N PRO A 76 2.64 21.25 12.05
CA PRO A 76 2.74 21.30 10.59
C PRO A 76 2.24 20.02 9.93
N LEU A 77 2.51 18.83 10.52
CA LEU A 77 2.05 17.56 10.00
C LEU A 77 0.52 17.48 10.03
N ILE A 78 -0.09 17.83 11.16
CA ILE A 78 -1.57 17.87 11.28
C ILE A 78 -2.16 18.84 10.26
N SER A 79 -1.56 20.03 10.11
CA SER A 79 -2.01 21.03 9.12
C SER A 79 -1.95 20.49 7.70
N GLU A 80 -0.89 19.78 7.33
CA GLU A 80 -0.75 19.16 6.02
C GLU A 80 -1.86 18.11 5.76
N PHE A 81 -2.10 17.22 6.72
CA PHE A 81 -3.17 16.22 6.57
C PHE A 81 -4.57 16.84 6.60
N GLN A 82 -4.78 17.94 7.33
CA GLN A 82 -6.02 18.71 7.26
C GLN A 82 -6.25 19.32 5.87
N GLN A 83 -5.21 19.84 5.23
CA GLN A 83 -5.29 20.34 3.85
C GLN A 83 -5.62 19.21 2.87
N ARG A 84 -4.99 18.04 3.02
CA ARG A 84 -5.31 16.85 2.19
C ARG A 84 -6.78 16.44 2.31
N VAL A 85 -7.32 16.43 3.53
CA VAL A 85 -8.76 16.16 3.75
C VAL A 85 -9.63 17.22 3.08
N GLN A 86 -9.28 18.49 3.19
CA GLN A 86 -10.05 19.57 2.56
C GLN A 86 -10.06 19.46 1.03
N LEU A 87 -8.90 19.19 0.43
CA LEU A 87 -8.78 18.97 -1.01
C LEU A 87 -9.59 17.73 -1.47
N ALA A 88 -9.51 16.63 -0.73
CA ALA A 88 -10.29 15.42 -1.03
C ALA A 88 -11.82 15.67 -0.92
N ARG A 89 -12.26 16.48 0.05
CA ARG A 89 -13.68 16.89 0.16
C ARG A 89 -14.14 17.74 -1.02
N GLN A 90 -13.33 18.70 -1.44
CA GLN A 90 -13.64 19.52 -2.61
C GLN A 90 -13.70 18.67 -3.89
N HIS A 91 -12.75 17.73 -4.04
CA HIS A 91 -12.73 16.80 -5.15
C HIS A 91 -13.99 15.91 -5.17
N LEU A 92 -14.35 15.31 -4.04
CA LEU A 92 -15.56 14.49 -3.93
C LEU A 92 -16.84 15.30 -4.24
N ALA A 93 -16.92 16.55 -3.79
CA ALA A 93 -18.07 17.42 -4.10
C ALA A 93 -18.20 17.64 -5.61
N ALA A 94 -17.10 17.95 -6.30
CA ALA A 94 -17.10 18.15 -7.76
C ALA A 94 -17.48 16.86 -8.52
N ILE A 95 -16.97 15.71 -8.08
CA ILE A 95 -17.30 14.40 -8.68
C ILE A 95 -18.78 14.04 -8.44
N ASN A 96 -19.33 14.31 -7.25
CA ASN A 96 -20.74 14.06 -6.95
C ASN A 96 -21.67 14.93 -7.80
N GLU A 97 -21.31 16.18 -8.07
CA GLU A 97 -22.07 17.02 -9.01
C GLU A 97 -22.05 16.43 -10.43
N GLN A 98 -20.90 15.92 -10.88
CA GLN A 98 -20.79 15.24 -12.19
C GLN A 98 -21.65 13.98 -12.23
N LEU A 99 -21.62 13.16 -11.17
CA LEU A 99 -22.46 11.97 -11.05
C LEU A 99 -23.95 12.32 -11.16
N GLN A 100 -24.41 13.31 -10.40
CA GLN A 100 -25.82 13.75 -10.43
C GLN A 100 -26.24 14.24 -11.84
N ARG A 101 -25.36 14.96 -12.54
CA ARG A 101 -25.62 15.37 -13.93
C ARG A 101 -25.75 14.15 -14.85
N LYS A 102 -24.79 13.18 -14.74
CA LYS A 102 -24.83 11.95 -15.55
C LYS A 102 -26.06 11.09 -15.25
N GLU A 103 -26.46 10.96 -13.99
CA GLU A 103 -27.71 10.25 -13.62
C GLU A 103 -28.95 10.92 -14.25
N LYS A 104 -29.00 12.24 -14.26
CA LYS A 104 -30.05 12.98 -14.91
C LYS A 104 -30.03 12.79 -16.45
N ASP A 105 -28.85 12.89 -17.07
CA ASP A 105 -28.69 12.73 -18.51
C ASP A 105 -29.10 11.32 -18.98
N VAL A 106 -28.75 10.29 -18.21
CA VAL A 106 -29.18 8.91 -18.47
C VAL A 106 -30.69 8.77 -18.30
N SER A 107 -31.28 9.37 -17.25
CA SER A 107 -32.74 9.34 -17.05
C SER A 107 -33.54 10.01 -18.16
N LEU A 108 -32.94 10.99 -18.84
CA LEU A 108 -33.51 11.69 -20.00
C LEU A 108 -33.19 10.99 -21.33
N GLY A 109 -32.42 9.88 -21.32
CA GLY A 109 -32.01 9.18 -22.54
C GLY A 109 -30.95 9.92 -23.37
N VAL A 110 -30.30 10.96 -22.79
CA VAL A 110 -29.27 11.77 -23.46
C VAL A 110 -27.88 11.12 -23.34
N ALA A 111 -27.60 10.43 -22.22
CA ALA A 111 -26.34 9.76 -21.99
C ALA A 111 -26.53 8.24 -21.90
N LYS A 112 -25.44 7.48 -22.10
CA LYS A 112 -25.44 6.01 -22.00
C LYS A 112 -25.38 5.57 -20.55
N PRO A 113 -25.99 4.41 -20.19
CA PRO A 113 -25.88 3.83 -18.84
C PRO A 113 -24.43 3.59 -18.40
N GLU A 114 -23.52 3.30 -19.34
CA GLU A 114 -22.08 3.14 -19.06
C GLU A 114 -21.46 4.40 -18.47
N GLU A 115 -21.79 5.58 -18.98
CA GLU A 115 -21.26 6.86 -18.50
C GLU A 115 -21.66 7.13 -17.04
N MET A 116 -22.85 6.69 -16.62
CA MET A 116 -23.28 6.75 -15.23
C MET A 116 -22.47 5.79 -14.35
N LEU A 117 -22.18 4.58 -14.83
CA LEU A 117 -21.37 3.62 -14.08
C LEU A 117 -19.93 4.10 -13.95
N GLU A 118 -19.34 4.70 -14.99
CA GLU A 118 -18.03 5.37 -14.91
C GLU A 118 -18.03 6.49 -13.87
N ALA A 119 -19.06 7.34 -13.88
CA ALA A 119 -19.18 8.39 -12.88
C ALA A 119 -19.32 7.84 -11.45
N ARG A 120 -19.98 6.69 -11.27
CA ARG A 120 -20.05 5.98 -9.98
C ARG A 120 -18.69 5.43 -9.53
N VAL A 121 -17.89 4.89 -10.44
CA VAL A 121 -16.52 4.45 -10.12
C VAL A 121 -15.67 5.63 -9.69
N ASN A 122 -15.72 6.74 -10.40
CA ASN A 122 -15.00 7.96 -10.04
C ASN A 122 -15.46 8.52 -8.68
N ALA A 123 -16.75 8.45 -8.37
CA ALA A 123 -17.29 8.84 -7.07
C ALA A 123 -16.83 7.91 -5.94
N ALA A 124 -16.79 6.60 -6.19
CA ALA A 124 -16.26 5.62 -5.24
C ALA A 124 -14.77 5.85 -4.95
N GLU A 125 -13.98 6.17 -5.99
CA GLU A 125 -12.56 6.51 -5.84
C GLU A 125 -12.36 7.79 -5.02
N ALA A 126 -13.07 8.87 -5.36
CA ALA A 126 -13.00 10.13 -4.63
C ALA A 126 -13.44 9.96 -3.17
N GLN A 127 -14.47 9.15 -2.92
CA GLN A 127 -14.93 8.81 -1.57
C GLN A 127 -13.88 8.00 -0.79
N ALA A 128 -13.23 7.03 -1.42
CA ALA A 128 -12.16 6.25 -0.81
C ALA A 128 -10.95 7.15 -0.48
N GLN A 129 -10.57 8.07 -1.37
CA GLN A 129 -9.51 9.05 -1.14
C GLN A 129 -9.82 9.94 0.06
N LEU A 130 -11.05 10.46 0.18
CA LEU A 130 -11.47 11.25 1.35
C LEU A 130 -11.40 10.44 2.64
N ARG A 131 -11.96 9.22 2.65
CA ARG A 131 -11.94 8.35 3.85
C ARG A 131 -10.51 7.99 4.28
N LEU A 132 -9.61 7.73 3.32
CA LEU A 132 -8.19 7.49 3.59
C LEU A 132 -7.52 8.74 4.17
N ALA A 133 -7.78 9.91 3.61
CA ALA A 133 -7.24 11.17 4.14
C ALA A 133 -7.73 11.45 5.57
N GLU A 134 -9.01 11.21 5.86
CA GLU A 134 -9.59 11.36 7.21
C GLU A 134 -8.98 10.34 8.18
N LEU A 135 -8.82 9.08 7.76
CA LEU A 135 -8.19 8.01 8.54
C LEU A 135 -6.74 8.38 8.90
N HIS A 136 -5.97 8.83 7.92
CA HIS A 136 -4.58 9.26 8.12
C HIS A 136 -4.49 10.49 9.04
N LEU A 137 -5.38 11.48 8.89
CA LEU A 137 -5.42 12.64 9.79
C LEU A 137 -5.69 12.22 11.23
N GLU A 138 -6.61 11.28 11.44
CA GLU A 138 -6.91 10.77 12.77
C GLU A 138 -5.71 10.03 13.38
N GLU A 139 -5.05 9.17 12.60
CA GLU A 139 -3.83 8.48 13.01
C GLU A 139 -2.72 9.47 13.41
N VAL A 140 -2.47 10.49 12.58
CA VAL A 140 -1.49 11.55 12.84
C VAL A 140 -1.84 12.34 14.11
N ARG A 141 -3.12 12.63 14.36
CA ARG A 141 -3.55 13.33 15.59
C ARG A 141 -3.26 12.52 16.85
N ILE A 142 -3.41 11.20 16.78
CA ILE A 142 -3.16 10.30 17.91
C ILE A 142 -1.65 10.09 18.10
N THR A 143 -0.92 9.78 17.03
CA THR A 143 0.48 9.38 17.10
C THR A 143 1.46 10.53 17.07
N GLY A 144 1.12 11.61 16.35
CA GLY A 144 2.05 12.70 16.01
C GLY A 144 3.09 12.33 14.97
N HIS A 145 2.93 11.19 14.29
CA HIS A 145 3.84 10.67 13.27
C HIS A 145 3.08 10.42 11.96
N GLU A 146 3.83 10.21 10.87
CA GLU A 146 3.25 9.79 9.60
C GLU A 146 2.50 8.46 9.74
N PRO A 147 1.42 8.26 8.95
CA PRO A 147 0.63 7.04 8.98
C PRO A 147 1.45 5.79 8.69
N LEU A 148 1.24 4.75 9.49
CA LEU A 148 1.90 3.46 9.34
C LEU A 148 1.23 2.66 8.22
N ARG A 149 2.04 2.17 7.27
CA ARG A 149 1.54 1.41 6.10
C ARG A 149 1.86 -0.08 6.14
N ASN A 150 2.74 -0.49 7.06
CA ASN A 150 3.19 -1.87 7.11
C ASN A 150 2.11 -2.77 7.70
N ILE A 151 1.94 -3.94 7.10
CA ILE A 151 0.96 -4.94 7.56
C ILE A 151 1.25 -5.39 9.00
N SER A 152 2.49 -5.30 9.43
CA SER A 152 2.98 -5.65 10.77
C SER A 152 2.95 -4.48 11.78
N SER A 153 2.36 -3.33 11.43
CA SER A 153 2.24 -2.19 12.35
C SER A 153 1.34 -2.52 13.54
N PRO A 154 1.65 -2.02 14.75
CA PRO A 154 0.82 -2.24 15.93
C PRO A 154 -0.54 -1.56 15.82
N LEU A 155 -1.50 -1.97 16.66
CA LEU A 155 -2.73 -1.22 16.89
C LEU A 155 -2.41 0.12 17.57
N ILE A 156 -3.05 1.20 17.12
CA ILE A 156 -2.90 2.52 17.73
C ILE A 156 -4.15 2.78 18.57
N SER A 157 -4.00 2.92 19.88
CA SER A 157 -5.10 3.08 20.83
C SER A 157 -6.19 1.99 20.69
N GLY A 158 -5.76 0.75 20.34
CA GLY A 158 -6.68 -0.38 20.14
C GLY A 158 -7.36 -0.44 18.78
N ARG A 159 -7.12 0.53 17.89
CA ARG A 159 -7.71 0.61 16.55
C ARG A 159 -6.74 0.14 15.46
N ASP A 160 -7.29 -0.52 14.44
CA ASP A 160 -6.54 -1.05 13.30
C ASP A 160 -6.61 -0.12 12.08
N PHE A 161 -5.78 0.94 12.06
CA PHE A 161 -5.71 1.90 10.97
C PHE A 161 -5.28 1.25 9.64
N VAL A 162 -4.37 0.28 9.69
CA VAL A 162 -3.90 -0.43 8.49
C VAL A 162 -5.03 -1.28 7.88
N GLY A 163 -5.72 -2.06 8.70
CA GLY A 163 -6.84 -2.88 8.23
C GLY A 163 -8.01 -2.05 7.71
N GLU A 164 -8.32 -0.92 8.36
CA GLU A 164 -9.33 0.03 7.87
C GLU A 164 -8.92 0.64 6.53
N GLY A 165 -7.66 1.05 6.37
CA GLY A 165 -7.13 1.56 5.11
C GLY A 165 -7.25 0.56 3.97
N LEU A 166 -6.92 -0.72 4.21
CA LEU A 166 -7.09 -1.79 3.21
C LEU A 166 -8.56 -1.99 2.79
N ARG A 167 -9.52 -1.94 3.74
CA ARG A 167 -10.96 -2.06 3.42
C ARG A 167 -11.44 -0.88 2.57
N ILE A 168 -10.98 0.34 2.89
CA ILE A 168 -11.30 1.53 2.09
C ILE A 168 -10.76 1.38 0.67
N GLN A 169 -9.50 0.97 0.52
CA GLN A 169 -8.88 0.78 -0.80
C GLN A 169 -9.57 -0.31 -1.62
N MET A 170 -10.05 -1.38 -1.00
CA MET A 170 -10.76 -2.47 -1.68
C MET A 170 -12.11 -2.04 -2.27
N SER A 171 -12.74 -0.97 -1.74
CA SER A 171 -14.03 -0.49 -2.27
C SER A 171 -13.95 0.03 -3.72
N VAL A 172 -12.79 0.52 -4.15
CA VAL A 172 -12.59 1.07 -5.51
C VAL A 172 -12.63 -0.04 -6.57
N PRO A 173 -11.80 -1.10 -6.50
CA PRO A 173 -11.90 -2.19 -7.47
C PRO A 173 -13.25 -2.92 -7.39
N GLN A 174 -13.95 -2.95 -6.26
CA GLN A 174 -15.31 -3.48 -6.19
C GLN A 174 -16.30 -2.66 -7.06
N ALA A 175 -16.21 -1.34 -7.02
CA ALA A 175 -17.03 -0.47 -7.88
C ALA A 175 -16.65 -0.62 -9.37
N ALA A 176 -15.35 -0.74 -9.68
CA ALA A 176 -14.86 -0.95 -11.03
C ALA A 176 -15.31 -2.30 -11.62
N LEU A 177 -15.43 -3.33 -10.80
CA LEU A 177 -15.89 -4.65 -11.23
C LEU A 177 -17.31 -4.60 -11.81
N GLU A 178 -18.21 -3.83 -11.21
CA GLU A 178 -19.57 -3.69 -11.72
C GLU A 178 -19.62 -3.02 -13.10
N LEU A 179 -18.79 -1.98 -13.31
CA LEU A 179 -18.65 -1.33 -14.61
C LEU A 179 -18.13 -2.31 -15.68
N GLU A 180 -17.06 -3.05 -15.37
CA GLU A 180 -16.47 -3.98 -16.35
C GLU A 180 -17.38 -5.16 -16.66
N LYS A 181 -18.14 -5.66 -15.69
CA LYS A 181 -19.20 -6.65 -15.94
C LYS A 181 -20.33 -6.12 -16.83
N PHE A 182 -20.66 -4.85 -16.69
CA PHE A 182 -21.62 -4.20 -17.59
C PHE A 182 -21.04 -4.10 -19.00
N ARG A 183 -19.79 -3.62 -19.15
CA ARG A 183 -19.09 -3.54 -20.44
C ARG A 183 -19.01 -4.89 -21.15
N LEU A 184 -18.63 -5.94 -20.42
CA LEU A 184 -18.58 -7.28 -20.99
C LEU A 184 -19.91 -7.70 -21.57
N ARG A 185 -21.03 -7.45 -20.88
CA ARG A 185 -22.36 -7.78 -21.40
C ARG A 185 -22.71 -7.02 -22.68
N GLU A 186 -22.38 -5.74 -22.75
CA GLU A 186 -22.64 -4.93 -23.96
C GLU A 186 -21.73 -5.36 -25.13
N ILE A 187 -20.43 -5.58 -24.87
CA ILE A 187 -19.50 -6.10 -25.90
C ILE A 187 -19.98 -7.46 -26.41
N GLN A 188 -20.41 -8.37 -25.52
CA GLN A 188 -20.92 -9.67 -25.92
C GLN A 188 -22.12 -9.56 -26.86
N LYS A 189 -23.08 -8.67 -26.56
CA LYS A 189 -24.22 -8.39 -27.48
C LYS A 189 -23.75 -7.90 -28.84
N HIS A 190 -22.76 -7.00 -28.89
CA HIS A 190 -22.24 -6.49 -30.15
C HIS A 190 -21.51 -7.57 -30.95
N VAL A 191 -20.78 -8.47 -30.28
CA VAL A 191 -20.12 -9.61 -30.94
C VAL A 191 -21.16 -10.59 -31.48
N ASP A 192 -22.22 -10.90 -30.71
CA ASP A 192 -23.29 -11.79 -31.12
C ASP A 192 -24.07 -11.24 -32.35
N LEU A 193 -24.11 -9.93 -32.50
CA LEU A 193 -24.68 -9.23 -33.65
C LEU A 193 -23.69 -9.06 -34.83
N GLY A 194 -22.45 -9.52 -34.69
CA GLY A 194 -21.40 -9.35 -35.69
C GLY A 194 -20.85 -7.93 -35.84
N MET A 195 -21.13 -7.04 -34.87
CA MET A 195 -20.73 -5.61 -34.91
C MET A 195 -19.36 -5.37 -34.26
N SER A 196 -18.87 -6.31 -33.42
CA SER A 196 -17.55 -6.22 -32.77
C SER A 196 -16.77 -7.53 -32.94
N PRO A 197 -15.43 -7.48 -32.97
CA PRO A 197 -14.62 -8.67 -33.07
C PRO A 197 -14.58 -9.45 -31.73
N PRO A 198 -14.54 -10.81 -31.75
CA PRO A 198 -14.52 -11.62 -30.53
C PRO A 198 -13.36 -11.33 -29.57
N ILE A 199 -12.26 -10.74 -30.05
CA ILE A 199 -11.10 -10.39 -29.22
C ILE A 199 -11.44 -9.32 -28.16
N GLU A 200 -12.43 -8.47 -28.41
CA GLU A 200 -12.90 -7.47 -27.44
C GLU A 200 -13.51 -8.12 -26.19
N VAL A 201 -14.23 -9.26 -26.37
CA VAL A 201 -14.74 -10.05 -25.25
C VAL A 201 -13.59 -10.59 -24.40
N GLN A 202 -12.51 -11.06 -25.02
CA GLN A 202 -11.34 -11.55 -24.30
C GLN A 202 -10.61 -10.42 -23.57
N ALA A 203 -10.49 -9.26 -24.19
CA ALA A 203 -9.91 -8.07 -23.54
C ALA A 203 -10.70 -7.64 -22.31
N SER A 204 -12.04 -7.56 -22.40
CA SER A 204 -12.90 -7.22 -21.26
C SER A 204 -12.86 -8.30 -20.16
N ARG A 205 -12.82 -9.58 -20.50
CA ARG A 205 -12.62 -10.66 -19.53
C ARG A 205 -11.27 -10.56 -18.82
N THR A 206 -10.21 -10.21 -19.55
CA THR A 206 -8.88 -9.99 -18.97
C THR A 206 -8.91 -8.86 -17.96
N GLN A 207 -9.62 -7.77 -18.26
CA GLN A 207 -9.82 -6.64 -17.34
C GLN A 207 -10.56 -7.06 -16.05
N ILE A 208 -11.60 -7.87 -16.18
CA ILE A 208 -12.33 -8.42 -15.01
C ILE A 208 -11.40 -9.25 -14.14
N VAL A 209 -10.61 -10.16 -14.72
CA VAL A 209 -9.64 -10.98 -13.97
C VAL A 209 -8.62 -10.09 -13.22
N GLU A 210 -8.15 -9.02 -13.84
CA GLU A 210 -7.25 -8.06 -13.19
C GLU A 210 -7.89 -7.41 -11.95
N ILE A 211 -9.14 -6.98 -12.06
CA ILE A 211 -9.88 -6.36 -10.96
C ILE A 211 -10.18 -7.38 -9.86
N GLU A 212 -10.60 -8.59 -10.21
CA GLU A 212 -10.86 -9.67 -9.25
C GLU A 212 -9.58 -10.07 -8.50
N ALA A 213 -8.45 -10.18 -9.19
CA ALA A 213 -7.15 -10.44 -8.57
C ALA A 213 -6.73 -9.31 -7.59
N ALA A 214 -7.05 -8.06 -7.91
CA ALA A 214 -6.80 -6.94 -6.99
C ALA A 214 -7.67 -7.05 -5.72
N ILE A 215 -8.95 -7.37 -5.85
CA ILE A 215 -9.86 -7.59 -4.71
C ILE A 215 -9.34 -8.75 -3.84
N GLU A 216 -8.99 -9.88 -4.45
CA GLU A 216 -8.45 -11.05 -3.75
C GLU A 216 -7.15 -10.70 -3.00
N SER A 217 -6.26 -9.93 -3.60
CA SER A 217 -5.04 -9.44 -2.95
C SER A 217 -5.33 -8.62 -1.70
N PHE A 218 -6.32 -7.70 -1.74
CA PHE A 218 -6.74 -6.95 -0.55
C PHE A 218 -7.33 -7.87 0.53
N GLN A 219 -8.13 -8.86 0.14
CA GLN A 219 -8.69 -9.85 1.09
C GLN A 219 -7.58 -10.65 1.77
N LYS A 220 -6.61 -11.17 1.01
CA LYS A 220 -5.43 -11.86 1.55
C LYS A 220 -4.63 -10.97 2.51
N LYS A 221 -4.42 -9.69 2.16
CA LYS A 221 -3.74 -8.73 3.06
C LYS A 221 -4.52 -8.53 4.36
N LEU A 222 -5.85 -8.46 4.32
CA LEU A 222 -6.68 -8.36 5.52
C LEU A 222 -6.60 -9.63 6.38
N GLU A 223 -6.58 -10.82 5.78
CA GLU A 223 -6.41 -12.09 6.48
C GLU A 223 -5.02 -12.17 7.14
N ILE A 224 -3.96 -11.80 6.42
CA ILE A 224 -2.60 -11.73 6.97
C ILE A 224 -2.55 -10.76 8.16
N ARG A 225 -3.21 -9.61 8.04
CA ARG A 225 -3.33 -8.65 9.13
C ARG A 225 -4.00 -9.23 10.37
N GLN A 226 -5.08 -9.98 10.20
CA GLN A 226 -5.78 -10.66 11.30
C GLN A 226 -4.90 -11.74 11.97
N LEU A 227 -4.15 -12.52 11.16
CA LEU A 227 -3.21 -13.50 11.67
C LEU A 227 -2.09 -12.85 12.50
N PHE A 228 -1.58 -11.71 12.04
CA PHE A 228 -0.57 -10.94 12.77
C PHE A 228 -1.14 -10.39 14.09
N LEU A 229 -2.30 -9.74 14.07
CA LEU A 229 -2.93 -9.18 15.26
C LEU A 229 -3.30 -10.26 16.29
N SER A 230 -3.69 -11.46 15.83
CA SER A 230 -3.95 -12.62 16.70
C SER A 230 -2.67 -13.36 17.15
N ARG A 231 -1.49 -12.85 16.80
CA ARG A 231 -0.16 -13.42 17.12
C ARG A 231 0.07 -14.84 16.56
N LYS A 232 -0.66 -15.22 15.53
CA LYS A 232 -0.46 -16.51 14.82
C LYS A 232 0.73 -16.47 13.86
N VAL A 233 1.11 -15.27 13.42
CA VAL A 233 2.30 -15.00 12.58
C VAL A 233 3.08 -13.85 13.19
N ASP A 234 4.40 -13.86 13.03
CA ASP A 234 5.27 -12.75 13.42
C ASP A 234 5.38 -11.70 12.30
N SER A 235 6.00 -10.55 12.61
CA SER A 235 6.13 -9.44 11.64
C SER A 235 6.84 -9.85 10.34
N PRO A 236 8.01 -10.50 10.35
CA PRO A 236 8.65 -10.90 9.12
C PRO A 236 7.87 -11.96 8.32
N GLU A 237 7.12 -12.85 8.97
CA GLU A 237 6.26 -13.81 8.28
C GLU A 237 5.05 -13.10 7.63
N ALA A 238 4.46 -12.13 8.32
CA ALA A 238 3.36 -11.34 7.77
C ALA A 238 3.81 -10.57 6.52
N GLU A 239 4.99 -9.96 6.55
CA GLU A 239 5.55 -9.25 5.40
C GLU A 239 5.85 -10.17 4.22
N LEU A 240 6.42 -11.36 4.46
CA LEU A 240 6.64 -12.35 3.40
C LEU A 240 5.33 -12.85 2.78
N ARG A 241 4.29 -13.05 3.57
CA ARG A 241 2.96 -13.43 3.06
C ARG A 241 2.32 -12.32 2.21
N VAL A 242 2.56 -11.03 2.55
CA VAL A 242 2.14 -9.92 1.71
C VAL A 242 2.88 -9.93 0.37
N LEU A 243 4.20 -10.15 0.38
CA LEU A 243 4.97 -10.29 -0.87
C LEU A 243 4.49 -11.48 -1.72
N GLU A 244 4.17 -12.62 -1.09
CA GLU A 244 3.55 -13.75 -1.78
C GLU A 244 2.22 -13.35 -2.43
N ALA A 245 1.30 -12.71 -1.69
CA ALA A 245 0.01 -12.28 -2.20
C ALA A 245 0.12 -11.27 -3.35
N GLU A 246 1.09 -10.34 -3.28
CA GLU A 246 1.35 -9.38 -4.35
C GLU A 246 1.97 -10.02 -5.60
N ALA A 247 2.87 -10.99 -5.44
CA ALA A 247 3.45 -11.73 -6.54
C ALA A 247 2.40 -12.61 -7.22
N GLU A 248 1.53 -13.26 -6.44
CA GLU A 248 0.42 -14.06 -6.94
C GLU A 248 -0.60 -13.21 -7.72
N GLN A 249 -0.97 -12.03 -7.20
CA GLN A 249 -1.80 -11.08 -7.93
C GLN A 249 -1.18 -10.71 -9.28
N ARG A 250 0.13 -10.39 -9.30
CA ARG A 250 0.84 -10.06 -10.55
C ARG A 250 0.81 -11.23 -11.54
N GLN A 251 1.05 -12.45 -11.09
CA GLN A 251 0.98 -13.64 -11.93
C GLN A 251 -0.44 -13.83 -12.50
N GLN A 252 -1.47 -13.74 -11.65
CA GLN A 252 -2.87 -13.88 -12.06
C GLN A 252 -3.28 -12.84 -13.12
N THR A 253 -2.80 -11.61 -13.00
CA THR A 253 -3.10 -10.53 -13.96
C THR A 253 -2.31 -10.64 -15.26
N LEU A 254 -1.05 -11.09 -15.20
CA LEU A 254 -0.18 -11.17 -16.38
C LEU A 254 -0.47 -12.39 -17.26
N THR A 255 -0.87 -13.52 -16.66
CA THR A 255 -1.19 -14.75 -17.41
C THR A 255 -2.25 -14.51 -18.51
N PRO A 256 -3.43 -13.97 -18.23
CA PRO A 256 -4.41 -13.70 -19.28
C PRO A 256 -3.96 -12.59 -20.26
N LYS A 257 -3.17 -11.60 -19.80
CA LYS A 257 -2.61 -10.55 -20.69
C LYS A 257 -1.62 -11.13 -21.71
N VAL A 258 -0.77 -12.07 -21.30
CA VAL A 258 0.14 -12.79 -22.20
C VAL A 258 -0.66 -13.60 -23.23
N LYS A 259 -1.71 -14.30 -22.79
CA LYS A 259 -2.57 -15.04 -23.70
C LYS A 259 -3.24 -14.13 -24.73
N LEU A 260 -3.83 -13.02 -24.28
CA LEU A 260 -4.44 -12.03 -25.16
C LEU A 260 -3.44 -11.44 -26.17
N ALA A 261 -2.24 -11.07 -25.71
CA ALA A 261 -1.21 -10.52 -26.58
C ALA A 261 -0.70 -11.53 -27.63
N ARG A 262 -0.69 -12.85 -27.31
CA ARG A 262 -0.40 -13.89 -28.30
C ARG A 262 -1.48 -13.98 -29.37
N GLU A 263 -2.75 -13.95 -28.96
CA GLU A 263 -3.88 -13.95 -29.89
C GLU A 263 -3.88 -12.68 -30.77
N GLU A 264 -3.58 -11.51 -30.21
CA GLU A 264 -3.41 -10.25 -30.95
C GLU A 264 -2.28 -10.35 -31.98
N LEU A 265 -1.10 -10.87 -31.60
CA LEU A 265 0.05 -11.04 -32.50
C LEU A 265 -0.32 -11.95 -33.68
N GLU A 266 -1.00 -13.08 -33.43
CA GLU A 266 -1.45 -13.99 -34.50
C GLU A 266 -2.49 -13.35 -35.41
N ALA A 267 -3.37 -12.49 -34.87
CA ALA A 267 -4.32 -11.72 -35.67
C ALA A 267 -3.59 -10.68 -36.55
N VAL A 268 -2.62 -9.96 -35.99
CA VAL A 268 -1.80 -9.00 -36.74
C VAL A 268 -0.99 -9.70 -37.85
N LYS A 269 -0.34 -10.82 -37.58
CA LYS A 269 0.39 -11.62 -38.58
C LYS A 269 -0.50 -11.96 -39.76
N ARG A 270 -1.73 -12.44 -39.53
CA ARG A 270 -2.67 -12.76 -40.62
C ARG A 270 -3.03 -11.54 -41.43
N ARG A 271 -3.24 -10.36 -40.81
CA ARG A 271 -3.55 -9.10 -41.53
C ARG A 271 -2.38 -8.57 -42.33
N VAL A 272 -1.15 -8.70 -41.80
CA VAL A 272 0.09 -8.36 -42.56
C VAL A 272 0.28 -9.29 -43.76
N GLN A 273 0.07 -10.61 -43.60
CA GLN A 273 0.14 -11.57 -44.69
C GLN A 273 -0.91 -11.32 -45.76
N ALA A 274 -2.09 -10.84 -45.38
CA ALA A 274 -3.15 -10.45 -46.31
C ALA A 274 -2.91 -9.08 -46.95
N GLY A 275 -1.82 -8.37 -46.63
CA GLY A 275 -1.51 -7.03 -47.15
C GLY A 275 -2.40 -5.91 -46.62
N VAL A 276 -3.16 -6.18 -45.55
CA VAL A 276 -4.10 -5.22 -44.95
C VAL A 276 -3.42 -4.34 -43.89
N GLU A 277 -2.32 -4.82 -43.33
CA GLU A 277 -1.58 -4.12 -42.26
C GLU A 277 -0.06 -4.07 -42.53
N GLN A 278 0.60 -3.07 -41.96
CA GLN A 278 2.03 -2.88 -42.19
C GLN A 278 2.87 -3.84 -41.35
N PRO A 279 4.06 -4.29 -41.82
CA PRO A 279 4.97 -5.15 -41.06
C PRO A 279 5.42 -4.57 -39.71
N VAL A 280 5.42 -3.25 -39.55
CA VAL A 280 5.77 -2.56 -38.30
C VAL A 280 4.82 -2.94 -37.18
N SER A 281 3.52 -3.05 -37.44
CA SER A 281 2.51 -3.46 -36.43
C SER A 281 2.80 -4.86 -35.87
N MET A 282 3.31 -5.75 -36.68
CA MET A 282 3.72 -7.08 -36.22
C MET A 282 4.93 -7.02 -35.25
N ALA A 283 5.90 -6.15 -35.55
CA ALA A 283 7.05 -5.96 -34.68
C ALA A 283 6.64 -5.34 -33.32
N GLU A 284 5.73 -4.37 -33.34
CA GLU A 284 5.19 -3.76 -32.12
C GLU A 284 4.42 -4.78 -31.26
N ALA A 285 3.55 -5.58 -31.88
CA ALA A 285 2.82 -6.65 -31.17
C ALA A 285 3.75 -7.70 -30.59
N ALA A 286 4.82 -8.10 -31.32
CA ALA A 286 5.81 -9.03 -30.83
C ALA A 286 6.61 -8.46 -29.64
N LEU A 287 6.99 -7.18 -29.70
CA LEU A 287 7.69 -6.49 -28.60
C LEU A 287 6.78 -6.40 -27.34
N ARG A 288 5.49 -6.09 -27.52
CA ARG A 288 4.52 -6.06 -26.42
C ARG A 288 4.39 -7.44 -25.77
N LEU A 289 4.27 -8.49 -26.56
CA LEU A 289 4.22 -9.87 -26.05
C LEU A 289 5.50 -10.21 -25.26
N GLN A 290 6.67 -9.96 -25.83
CA GLN A 290 7.95 -10.23 -25.18
C GLN A 290 8.07 -9.50 -23.82
N LYS A 291 7.62 -8.25 -23.73
CA LYS A 291 7.58 -7.51 -22.47
C LYS A 291 6.68 -8.19 -21.43
N LEU A 292 5.46 -8.56 -21.83
CA LEU A 292 4.52 -9.22 -20.92
C LEU A 292 5.01 -10.60 -20.45
N GLU A 293 5.67 -11.38 -21.33
CA GLU A 293 6.30 -12.67 -20.98
C GLU A 293 7.45 -12.48 -19.99
N THR A 294 8.25 -11.43 -20.17
CA THR A 294 9.33 -11.09 -19.24
C THR A 294 8.77 -10.68 -17.87
N ASP A 295 7.72 -9.86 -17.86
CA ASP A 295 7.07 -9.42 -16.61
C ASP A 295 6.41 -10.62 -15.90
N LEU A 296 5.79 -11.56 -16.63
CA LEU A 296 5.23 -12.78 -16.07
C LEU A 296 6.31 -13.68 -15.45
N ALA A 297 7.40 -13.94 -16.17
CA ALA A 297 8.51 -14.74 -15.66
C ALA A 297 9.12 -14.12 -14.38
N LYS A 298 9.19 -12.80 -14.31
CA LYS A 298 9.61 -12.08 -13.10
C LYS A 298 8.62 -12.25 -11.94
N ALA A 299 7.32 -12.16 -12.21
CA ALA A 299 6.30 -12.37 -11.18
C ALA A 299 6.30 -13.82 -10.64
N GLU A 300 6.53 -14.81 -11.52
CA GLU A 300 6.67 -16.21 -11.12
C GLU A 300 7.92 -16.45 -10.27
N LEU A 301 9.02 -15.81 -10.60
CA LEU A 301 10.25 -15.87 -9.79
C LEU A 301 10.04 -15.25 -8.41
N ASP A 302 9.43 -14.06 -8.35
CA ASP A 302 9.13 -13.36 -7.08
C ASP A 302 8.24 -14.25 -6.20
N LEU A 303 7.23 -14.90 -6.78
CA LEU A 303 6.33 -15.82 -6.07
C LEU A 303 7.07 -17.05 -5.54
N ALA A 304 7.90 -17.67 -6.36
CA ALA A 304 8.71 -18.83 -5.96
C ALA A 304 9.68 -18.47 -4.83
N LEU A 305 10.31 -17.31 -4.88
CA LEU A 305 11.21 -16.81 -3.83
C LEU A 305 10.46 -16.55 -2.51
N ALA A 306 9.30 -15.89 -2.55
CA ALA A 306 8.50 -15.63 -1.37
C ALA A 306 8.06 -16.95 -0.69
N ARG A 307 7.58 -17.93 -1.48
CA ARG A 307 7.19 -19.26 -0.98
C ARG A 307 8.35 -20.01 -0.36
N ARG A 308 9.52 -20.01 -1.00
CA ARG A 308 10.72 -20.65 -0.46
C ARG A 308 11.17 -20.05 0.87
N GLN A 309 11.13 -18.72 0.98
CA GLN A 309 11.47 -18.04 2.24
C GLN A 309 10.48 -18.37 3.36
N LEU A 310 9.18 -18.44 3.06
CA LEU A 310 8.16 -18.87 4.02
C LEU A 310 8.37 -20.32 4.48
N GLU A 311 8.70 -21.23 3.55
CA GLU A 311 8.97 -22.63 3.87
C GLU A 311 10.22 -22.78 4.75
N GLN A 312 11.32 -22.10 4.43
CA GLN A 312 12.53 -22.08 5.24
C GLN A 312 12.25 -21.61 6.68
N ARG A 313 11.39 -20.62 6.88
CA ARG A 313 10.98 -20.18 8.21
C ARG A 313 10.15 -21.20 8.96
N ARG A 314 9.32 -21.98 8.28
CA ARG A 314 8.54 -23.07 8.92
C ARG A 314 9.43 -24.21 9.41
N ILE A 315 10.48 -24.52 8.67
CA ILE A 315 11.44 -25.59 9.04
C ILE A 315 12.38 -25.15 10.17
N GLY A 316 12.71 -23.85 10.24
CA GLY A 316 13.61 -23.29 11.25
C GLY A 316 12.97 -22.96 12.60
N ARG A 317 11.67 -23.21 12.76
CA ARG A 317 10.90 -23.12 14.00
C ARG A 317 10.69 -24.51 14.61
#